data_12b80d5062e6413302698ab81ce65cd6
#
_entry.id   12b80d5062e6413302698ab81ce65cd6
#
_cell.length_a   1.000
_cell.length_b   1.000
_cell.length_c   1.000
_cell.angle_alpha   90.00
_cell.angle_beta   90.00
_cell.angle_gamma   90.00
#
_symmetry.space_group_name_H-M   'P 1'
#
loop_
_entity.id
_entity.type
_entity.pdbx_description
1 polymer ?
#
loop_
_entity_poly.entity_id
_entity_poly.type
_entity_poly.pdbx_seq_one_letter_code
_entity_poly.pdbx_strand_id
1 'polypeptide(L)'
;FRREQRQDESHLFESTSSSCVVIEKGFDLEKGKRLCAQILERIGFKNIEFKTKAVTSNYYEERTDTEVFAEGIEVANLGFYSKESLANYGIEYPIFNLGFGVDRLAGILNNEQDLRRLLFFQFYKPIFTDKEIAEKLGCEQSPSYGAQISSIIFKKIQEAKDKLGPIEILCYSGRFLGRDIEISAYNWDSEKPLVSYAGFNEIWVYNGEIFGLPKEGVLKGVEEVYKNGINTGLVFLKLITDGFVARMEKEFREGKAELDVKFKIAEHPSDINLFIPKDIMDYITSNNKRVITKGPLFFGIKAG
;
A
#
# COMPACT_ATOMS: atom_id res chain seq x y z
N PHE A 1 -0.57 -1.53 32.10
CA PHE A 1 0.84 -1.46 31.67
C PHE A 1 1.69 -2.34 32.56
N ARG A 2 2.60 -3.07 31.93
CA ARG A 2 3.56 -3.94 32.59
C ARG A 2 4.96 -3.53 32.14
N ARG A 3 5.91 -3.52 33.07
CA ARG A 3 7.32 -3.24 32.76
C ARG A 3 8.11 -4.52 32.67
N GLU A 4 8.90 -4.63 31.60
CA GLU A 4 9.77 -5.76 31.34
C GLU A 4 11.24 -5.36 31.48
N GLN A 5 12.08 -6.25 31.99
CA GLN A 5 13.52 -6.01 32.08
C GLN A 5 14.23 -6.28 30.75
N ARG A 6 13.64 -7.13 29.91
CA ARG A 6 14.16 -7.49 28.60
C ARG A 6 13.50 -6.63 27.51
N GLN A 7 14.32 -6.08 26.64
CA GLN A 7 13.86 -5.35 25.47
C GLN A 7 14.43 -6.02 24.21
N ASP A 8 13.54 -6.51 23.36
CA ASP A 8 13.87 -7.02 22.03
C ASP A 8 12.69 -6.79 21.08
N GLU A 9 12.71 -7.40 19.90
CA GLU A 9 11.66 -7.27 18.90
C GLU A 9 10.28 -7.72 19.41
N SER A 10 10.25 -8.64 20.36
CA SER A 10 9.02 -9.24 20.93
C SER A 10 8.70 -8.79 22.36
N HIS A 11 9.58 -8.02 22.99
CA HIS A 11 9.44 -7.54 24.37
C HIS A 11 9.68 -6.05 24.44
N LEU A 12 8.67 -5.32 24.83
CA LEU A 12 8.73 -3.87 25.04
C LEU A 12 9.05 -3.58 26.53
N PHE A 13 9.69 -2.43 26.78
CA PHE A 13 9.94 -1.97 28.15
C PHE A 13 8.63 -1.76 28.91
N GLU A 14 7.62 -1.21 28.26
CA GLU A 14 6.24 -1.13 28.76
C GLU A 14 5.33 -1.83 27.75
N SER A 15 4.53 -2.75 28.23
CA SER A 15 3.61 -3.54 27.41
C SER A 15 2.16 -3.36 27.88
N THR A 16 1.23 -3.50 26.96
CA THR A 16 -0.20 -3.49 27.24
C THR A 16 -0.67 -4.92 27.45
N SER A 17 -1.34 -5.17 28.57
CA SER A 17 -1.99 -6.45 28.84
C SER A 17 -3.48 -6.28 29.11
N SER A 18 -4.25 -7.29 28.74
CA SER A 18 -5.66 -7.42 29.09
C SER A 18 -5.86 -8.67 29.92
N SER A 19 -6.61 -8.60 31.01
CA SER A 19 -6.93 -9.75 31.84
C SER A 19 -8.42 -10.03 31.87
N CYS A 20 -8.74 -11.33 31.89
CA CYS A 20 -10.07 -11.85 32.17
C CYS A 20 -9.97 -12.72 33.42
N VAL A 21 -10.84 -12.48 34.39
CA VAL A 21 -10.91 -13.23 35.64
C VAL A 21 -12.28 -13.92 35.72
N VAL A 22 -12.28 -15.21 36.03
CA VAL A 22 -13.47 -16.02 36.12
C VAL A 22 -13.62 -16.58 37.54
N ILE A 23 -14.78 -16.37 38.15
CA ILE A 23 -15.17 -16.93 39.44
C ILE A 23 -16.47 -17.68 39.21
N GLU A 24 -16.40 -18.99 39.06
CA GLU A 24 -17.55 -19.84 38.79
C GLU A 24 -17.36 -21.20 39.45
N LYS A 25 -18.43 -21.72 40.12
CA LYS A 25 -18.39 -23.04 40.72
C LYS A 25 -18.25 -24.13 39.66
N GLY A 26 -17.21 -24.96 39.80
CA GLY A 26 -16.95 -26.03 38.84
C GLY A 26 -16.29 -25.55 37.52
N PHE A 27 -15.75 -24.36 37.52
CA PHE A 27 -14.85 -23.92 36.42
C PHE A 27 -13.54 -24.69 36.56
N ASP A 28 -13.08 -25.22 35.45
CA ASP A 28 -11.83 -26.01 35.38
C ASP A 28 -10.87 -25.46 34.31
N LEU A 29 -9.66 -25.98 34.28
CA LEU A 29 -8.61 -25.54 33.35
C LEU A 29 -9.03 -25.75 31.89
N GLU A 30 -9.74 -26.81 31.57
CA GLU A 30 -10.18 -27.09 30.19
C GLU A 30 -11.28 -26.12 29.73
N LYS A 31 -12.18 -25.70 30.63
CA LYS A 31 -13.11 -24.60 30.34
C LYS A 31 -12.36 -23.30 30.11
N GLY A 32 -11.34 -23.03 30.89
CA GLY A 32 -10.47 -21.87 30.72
C GLY A 32 -9.74 -21.83 29.37
N LYS A 33 -9.17 -22.97 28.96
CA LYS A 33 -8.55 -23.12 27.63
C LYS A 33 -9.55 -22.89 26.49
N ARG A 34 -10.76 -23.46 26.60
CA ARG A 34 -11.83 -23.24 25.60
C ARG A 34 -12.25 -21.78 25.54
N LEU A 35 -12.41 -21.10 26.68
CA LEU A 35 -12.72 -19.67 26.72
C LEU A 35 -11.61 -18.85 26.01
N CYS A 36 -10.34 -19.14 26.31
CA CYS A 36 -9.22 -18.49 25.65
C CYS A 36 -9.24 -18.69 24.13
N ALA A 37 -9.42 -19.97 23.69
CA ALA A 37 -9.51 -20.29 22.27
C ALA A 37 -10.63 -19.51 21.57
N GLN A 38 -11.82 -19.51 22.15
CA GLN A 38 -12.97 -18.78 21.59
C GLN A 38 -12.74 -17.26 21.46
N ILE A 39 -12.02 -16.66 22.41
CA ILE A 39 -11.67 -15.24 22.35
C ILE A 39 -10.69 -15.01 21.20
N LEU A 40 -9.63 -15.81 21.11
CA LEU A 40 -8.61 -15.70 20.06
C LEU A 40 -9.19 -15.97 18.66
N GLU A 41 -10.05 -16.99 18.51
CA GLU A 41 -10.73 -17.29 17.25
C GLU A 41 -11.62 -16.12 16.77
N ARG A 42 -12.34 -15.45 17.69
CA ARG A 42 -13.15 -14.26 17.37
C ARG A 42 -12.30 -13.05 16.93
N ILE A 43 -11.06 -12.98 17.41
CA ILE A 43 -10.11 -11.94 16.99
C ILE A 43 -9.52 -12.29 15.60
N GLY A 44 -9.57 -13.58 15.19
CA GLY A 44 -9.13 -14.02 13.86
C GLY A 44 -7.97 -15.02 13.84
N PHE A 45 -7.51 -15.48 15.01
CA PHE A 45 -6.45 -16.50 15.11
C PHE A 45 -7.00 -17.90 14.86
N LYS A 46 -6.19 -18.78 14.23
CA LYS A 46 -6.61 -20.15 13.87
C LYS A 46 -5.75 -21.23 14.50
N ASN A 47 -4.44 -21.00 14.64
CA ASN A 47 -3.49 -21.97 15.14
C ASN A 47 -3.17 -21.64 16.61
N ILE A 48 -3.97 -22.22 17.53
CA ILE A 48 -3.87 -21.96 18.97
C ILE A 48 -3.34 -23.19 19.66
N GLU A 49 -2.24 -23.04 20.39
CA GLU A 49 -1.60 -24.10 21.16
C GLU A 49 -1.50 -23.73 22.64
N PHE A 50 -1.63 -24.74 23.51
CA PHE A 50 -1.54 -24.60 24.97
C PHE A 50 -0.35 -25.42 25.49
N LYS A 51 0.55 -24.78 26.24
CA LYS A 51 1.74 -25.44 26.84
C LYS A 51 1.79 -25.17 28.34
N THR A 52 1.58 -26.20 29.16
CA THR A 52 1.72 -26.08 30.61
C THR A 52 3.19 -25.89 30.96
N LYS A 53 3.49 -24.91 31.79
CA LYS A 53 4.86 -24.62 32.25
C LYS A 53 5.39 -25.73 33.14
N ALA A 54 6.65 -26.09 32.95
CA ALA A 54 7.35 -27.00 33.82
C ALA A 54 7.59 -26.39 35.22
N VAL A 55 7.79 -25.07 35.26
CA VAL A 55 7.97 -24.30 36.50
C VAL A 55 6.82 -23.29 36.56
N THR A 56 5.97 -23.46 37.55
CA THR A 56 4.81 -22.62 37.80
C THR A 56 5.21 -21.26 38.37
N SER A 57 4.60 -20.20 37.96
CA SER A 57 4.76 -18.87 38.55
C SER A 57 4.23 -18.86 39.99
N ASN A 58 4.90 -18.13 40.90
CA ASN A 58 4.60 -18.13 42.35
C ASN A 58 3.15 -17.77 42.70
N TYR A 59 2.39 -17.15 41.81
CA TYR A 59 1.01 -16.73 42.02
C TYR A 59 -0.02 -17.71 41.43
N TYR A 60 0.41 -18.73 40.70
CA TYR A 60 -0.50 -19.73 40.15
C TYR A 60 -0.43 -21.05 40.94
N GLU A 61 -1.51 -21.79 40.88
CA GLU A 61 -1.61 -23.15 41.39
C GLU A 61 -0.76 -24.08 40.51
N GLU A 62 -0.04 -25.02 41.14
CA GLU A 62 0.81 -25.97 40.42
C GLU A 62 0.05 -26.68 39.29
N ARG A 63 0.72 -26.85 38.16
CA ARG A 63 0.22 -27.52 36.95
C ARG A 63 -0.92 -26.81 36.24
N THR A 64 -1.31 -25.60 36.66
CA THR A 64 -2.32 -24.81 35.97
C THR A 64 -1.72 -23.70 35.11
N ASP A 65 -0.52 -23.25 35.40
CA ASP A 65 0.20 -22.21 34.64
C ASP A 65 0.45 -22.68 33.21
N THR A 66 -0.26 -22.07 32.28
CA THR A 66 -0.30 -22.50 30.88
C THR A 66 -0.03 -21.30 29.96
N GLU A 67 0.99 -21.40 29.14
CA GLU A 67 1.28 -20.48 28.04
C GLU A 67 0.35 -20.79 26.85
N VAL A 68 -0.11 -19.73 26.19
CA VAL A 68 -0.94 -19.83 25.00
C VAL A 68 -0.21 -19.22 23.83
N PHE A 69 -0.07 -20.01 22.78
CA PHE A 69 0.56 -19.59 21.53
C PHE A 69 -0.50 -19.42 20.45
N ALA A 70 -0.42 -18.34 19.70
CA ALA A 70 -1.18 -18.14 18.49
C ALA A 70 -0.21 -17.90 17.33
N GLU A 71 -0.41 -18.61 16.22
CA GLU A 71 0.49 -18.59 15.05
C GLU A 71 1.99 -18.80 15.44
N GLY A 72 2.23 -19.62 16.47
CA GLY A 72 3.57 -19.93 16.98
C GLY A 72 4.19 -18.90 17.93
N ILE A 73 3.51 -17.80 18.23
CA ILE A 73 3.96 -16.74 19.14
C ILE A 73 3.17 -16.82 20.45
N GLU A 74 3.86 -16.73 21.60
CA GLU A 74 3.20 -16.65 22.91
C GLU A 74 2.40 -15.35 23.04
N VAL A 75 1.07 -15.45 23.18
CA VAL A 75 0.16 -14.31 23.21
C VAL A 75 -0.61 -14.18 24.53
N ALA A 76 -0.70 -15.24 25.31
CA ALA A 76 -1.44 -15.22 26.56
C ALA A 76 -0.85 -16.22 27.56
N ASN A 77 -1.23 -16.02 28.82
CA ASN A 77 -0.97 -16.97 29.90
C ASN A 77 -2.26 -17.12 30.71
N LEU A 78 -2.54 -18.33 31.16
CA LEU A 78 -3.73 -18.66 31.95
C LEU A 78 -3.40 -19.63 33.07
N GLY A 79 -4.22 -19.62 34.12
CA GLY A 79 -4.13 -20.53 35.24
C GLY A 79 -5.06 -20.15 36.39
N PHE A 80 -5.08 -21.00 37.41
CA PHE A 80 -5.74 -20.66 38.67
C PHE A 80 -4.75 -19.97 39.59
N TYR A 81 -5.18 -18.92 40.28
CA TYR A 81 -4.35 -18.33 41.33
C TYR A 81 -4.15 -19.31 42.47
N SER A 82 -2.96 -19.34 43.02
CA SER A 82 -2.65 -20.22 44.17
C SER A 82 -3.43 -19.81 45.42
N LYS A 83 -3.74 -20.76 46.28
CA LYS A 83 -4.43 -20.49 47.56
C LYS A 83 -3.69 -19.47 48.41
N GLU A 84 -2.37 -19.54 48.41
CA GLU A 84 -1.50 -18.61 49.14
C GLU A 84 -1.67 -17.17 48.61
N SER A 85 -1.69 -17.02 47.29
CA SER A 85 -1.91 -15.72 46.65
C SER A 85 -3.30 -15.16 46.97
N LEU A 86 -4.35 -15.97 46.94
CA LEU A 86 -5.71 -15.56 47.23
C LEU A 86 -5.92 -15.25 48.72
N ALA A 87 -5.28 -15.99 49.62
CA ALA A 87 -5.34 -15.78 51.08
C ALA A 87 -4.86 -14.38 51.49
N ASN A 88 -3.89 -13.82 50.81
CA ASN A 88 -3.42 -12.43 51.02
C ASN A 88 -4.52 -11.38 50.85
N TYR A 89 -5.59 -11.73 50.15
CA TYR A 89 -6.75 -10.85 49.86
C TYR A 89 -8.02 -11.32 50.58
N GLY A 90 -7.94 -12.34 51.42
CA GLY A 90 -9.12 -12.93 52.11
C GLY A 90 -10.07 -13.65 51.18
N ILE A 91 -9.58 -14.18 50.04
CA ILE A 91 -10.40 -14.85 49.04
C ILE A 91 -10.25 -16.37 49.22
N GLU A 92 -11.34 -17.08 49.46
CA GLU A 92 -11.38 -18.53 49.64
C GLU A 92 -11.82 -19.31 48.41
N TYR A 93 -12.25 -18.61 47.36
CA TYR A 93 -12.74 -19.23 46.11
C TYR A 93 -11.64 -19.40 45.10
N PRO A 94 -11.63 -20.49 44.31
CA PRO A 94 -10.74 -20.62 43.19
C PRO A 94 -11.05 -19.56 42.14
N ILE A 95 -10.03 -18.85 41.72
CA ILE A 95 -10.11 -17.80 40.69
C ILE A 95 -9.23 -18.18 39.51
N PHE A 96 -9.85 -18.30 38.34
CA PHE A 96 -9.14 -18.49 37.09
C PHE A 96 -8.76 -17.13 36.50
N ASN A 97 -7.52 -17.01 36.03
CA ASN A 97 -7.01 -15.85 35.34
C ASN A 97 -6.59 -16.19 33.92
N LEU A 98 -6.84 -15.28 33.01
CA LEU A 98 -6.40 -15.32 31.62
C LEU A 98 -5.88 -13.93 31.25
N GLY A 99 -4.57 -13.83 31.02
CA GLY A 99 -3.88 -12.60 30.67
C GLY A 99 -3.41 -12.63 29.22
N PHE A 100 -3.73 -11.60 28.44
CA PHE A 100 -3.31 -11.43 27.06
C PHE A 100 -2.24 -10.37 26.93
N GLY A 101 -1.20 -10.63 26.12
CA GLY A 101 -0.25 -9.64 25.62
C GLY A 101 -0.83 -8.93 24.40
N VAL A 102 -1.49 -7.80 24.62
CA VAL A 102 -2.23 -7.07 23.56
C VAL A 102 -1.29 -6.64 22.43
N ASP A 103 -0.08 -6.21 22.77
CA ASP A 103 0.90 -5.76 21.77
C ASP A 103 1.33 -6.90 20.83
N ARG A 104 1.50 -8.12 21.38
CA ARG A 104 1.82 -9.31 20.57
C ARG A 104 0.66 -9.72 19.66
N LEU A 105 -0.58 -9.67 20.16
CA LEU A 105 -1.77 -9.90 19.33
C LEU A 105 -1.82 -8.88 18.18
N ALA A 106 -1.58 -7.61 18.47
CA ALA A 106 -1.53 -6.56 17.46
C ALA A 106 -0.40 -6.79 16.45
N GLY A 107 0.78 -7.24 16.89
CA GLY A 107 1.90 -7.59 16.03
C GLY A 107 1.53 -8.64 14.99
N ILE A 108 0.94 -9.74 15.43
CA ILE A 108 0.55 -10.84 14.55
C ILE A 108 -0.51 -10.36 13.54
N LEU A 109 -1.55 -9.65 14.00
CA LEU A 109 -2.63 -9.15 13.15
C LEU A 109 -2.16 -8.17 12.07
N ASN A 110 -1.10 -7.41 12.35
CA ASN A 110 -0.49 -6.47 11.40
C ASN A 110 0.70 -7.07 10.64
N ASN A 111 0.99 -8.37 10.83
CA ASN A 111 2.16 -9.03 10.25
C ASN A 111 3.47 -8.30 10.55
N GLU A 112 3.59 -7.71 11.75
CA GLU A 112 4.77 -6.96 12.20
C GLU A 112 5.57 -7.83 13.19
N GLN A 113 6.84 -8.06 12.87
CA GLN A 113 7.73 -8.88 13.70
C GLN A 113 8.40 -8.08 14.82
N ASP A 114 8.57 -6.79 14.63
CA ASP A 114 9.15 -5.89 15.62
C ASP A 114 8.09 -4.99 16.23
N LEU A 115 7.64 -5.32 17.45
CA LEU A 115 6.58 -4.60 18.17
C LEU A 115 6.90 -3.12 18.38
N ARG A 116 8.19 -2.74 18.37
CA ARG A 116 8.60 -1.33 18.50
C ARG A 116 8.11 -0.49 17.33
N ARG A 117 7.95 -1.09 16.14
CA ARG A 117 7.44 -0.41 14.94
C ARG A 117 5.97 -0.04 15.05
N LEU A 118 5.17 -0.87 15.74
CA LEU A 118 3.75 -0.57 15.98
C LEU A 118 3.57 0.56 16.98
N LEU A 119 4.33 0.58 18.07
CA LEU A 119 4.16 1.53 19.15
C LEU A 119 4.93 2.82 18.96
N PHE A 120 6.06 2.76 18.28
CA PHE A 120 6.96 3.90 18.08
C PHE A 120 7.15 4.19 16.58
N PHE A 121 6.08 4.07 15.80
CA PHE A 121 6.10 4.24 14.34
C PHE A 121 6.78 5.55 13.89
N GLN A 122 6.75 6.59 14.71
CA GLN A 122 7.41 7.87 14.43
C GLN A 122 8.94 7.79 14.35
N PHE A 123 9.55 6.72 14.90
CA PHE A 123 11.00 6.48 14.84
C PHE A 123 11.41 5.53 13.72
N TYR A 124 10.45 4.95 13.03
CA TYR A 124 10.68 4.00 11.95
C TYR A 124 10.21 4.57 10.62
N LYS A 125 11.00 4.35 9.57
CA LYS A 125 10.59 4.72 8.22
C LYS A 125 9.40 3.86 7.81
N PRO A 126 8.40 4.43 7.13
CA PRO A 126 7.29 3.64 6.61
C PRO A 126 7.81 2.57 5.64
N ILE A 127 7.20 1.40 5.67
CA ILE A 127 7.42 0.32 4.71
C ILE A 127 6.14 0.25 3.88
N PHE A 128 6.31 0.24 2.56
CA PHE A 128 5.19 0.11 1.64
C PHE A 128 5.31 -1.20 0.87
N THR A 129 4.20 -1.91 0.75
CA THR A 129 4.05 -3.03 -0.17
C THR A 129 3.91 -2.51 -1.60
N ASP A 130 4.22 -3.33 -2.60
CA ASP A 130 4.02 -2.98 -4.01
C ASP A 130 2.57 -2.58 -4.31
N LYS A 131 1.61 -3.21 -3.63
CA LYS A 131 0.19 -2.90 -3.75
C LYS A 131 -0.13 -1.50 -3.22
N GLU A 132 0.35 -1.14 -2.04
CA GLU A 132 0.14 0.19 -1.46
C GLU A 132 0.79 1.30 -2.30
N ILE A 133 1.97 1.03 -2.88
CA ILE A 133 2.60 1.95 -3.82
C ILE A 133 1.72 2.11 -5.05
N ALA A 134 1.29 1.00 -5.68
CA ALA A 134 0.48 1.01 -6.88
C ALA A 134 -0.85 1.76 -6.71
N GLU A 135 -1.53 1.57 -5.58
CA GLU A 135 -2.80 2.22 -5.26
C GLU A 135 -2.68 3.73 -4.97
N LYS A 136 -1.51 4.18 -4.55
CA LYS A 136 -1.25 5.60 -4.26
C LYS A 136 -0.72 6.40 -5.45
N LEU A 137 -0.31 5.74 -6.54
CA LEU A 137 0.09 6.44 -7.76
C LEU A 137 -1.12 7.10 -8.42
N GLY A 138 -0.92 8.27 -8.99
CA GLY A 138 -2.00 9.03 -9.62
C GLY A 138 -1.50 9.95 -10.73
N CYS A 139 -2.36 10.85 -11.14
CA CYS A 139 -2.04 11.89 -12.11
C CYS A 139 -2.91 13.14 -11.86
N GLU A 140 -2.48 14.26 -12.39
CA GLU A 140 -3.32 15.44 -12.47
C GLU A 140 -4.40 15.22 -13.54
N GLN A 141 -5.64 15.51 -13.20
CA GLN A 141 -6.79 15.42 -14.11
C GLN A 141 -7.56 16.73 -14.10
N SER A 142 -8.24 17.01 -15.21
CA SER A 142 -9.15 18.15 -15.30
C SER A 142 -10.29 18.00 -14.27
N PRO A 143 -10.60 19.04 -13.48
CA PRO A 143 -11.67 18.99 -12.47
C PRO A 143 -13.08 19.02 -13.08
N SER A 144 -13.20 19.29 -14.39
CA SER A 144 -14.46 19.33 -15.11
C SER A 144 -14.67 18.08 -15.97
N TYR A 145 -15.47 18.18 -17.04
CA TYR A 145 -15.64 17.09 -18.01
C TYR A 145 -14.40 16.83 -18.91
N GLY A 146 -13.28 17.48 -18.64
CA GLY A 146 -12.04 17.28 -19.36
C GLY A 146 -11.53 15.84 -19.36
N ALA A 147 -11.85 15.05 -18.35
CA ALA A 147 -11.52 13.62 -18.33
C ALA A 147 -12.15 12.85 -19.53
N GLN A 148 -13.34 13.26 -19.98
CA GLN A 148 -13.98 12.69 -21.17
C GLN A 148 -13.22 13.11 -22.43
N ILE A 149 -12.85 14.39 -22.54
CA ILE A 149 -12.05 14.92 -23.65
C ILE A 149 -10.71 14.20 -23.74
N SER A 150 -10.01 14.08 -22.60
CA SER A 150 -8.74 13.34 -22.52
C SER A 150 -8.88 11.90 -23.04
N SER A 151 -9.96 11.22 -22.68
CA SER A 151 -10.22 9.85 -23.15
C SER A 151 -10.47 9.77 -24.65
N ILE A 152 -11.13 10.79 -25.23
CA ILE A 152 -11.33 10.90 -26.68
C ILE A 152 -9.98 11.12 -27.39
N ILE A 153 -9.16 12.06 -26.89
CA ILE A 153 -7.82 12.34 -27.43
C ILE A 153 -6.96 11.07 -27.40
N PHE A 154 -6.90 10.41 -26.24
CA PHE A 154 -6.16 9.16 -26.07
C PHE A 154 -6.56 8.11 -27.12
N LYS A 155 -7.87 7.86 -27.27
CA LYS A 155 -8.40 6.89 -28.22
C LYS A 155 -8.04 7.25 -29.66
N LYS A 156 -8.19 8.53 -30.05
CA LYS A 156 -7.86 9.00 -31.40
C LYS A 156 -6.38 8.86 -31.72
N ILE A 157 -5.51 9.17 -30.79
CA ILE A 157 -4.06 8.97 -30.96
C ILE A 157 -3.74 7.47 -31.06
N GLN A 158 -4.37 6.63 -30.23
CA GLN A 158 -4.16 5.19 -30.24
C GLN A 158 -4.61 4.57 -31.58
N GLU A 159 -5.74 5.00 -32.15
CA GLU A 159 -6.21 4.58 -33.48
C GLU A 159 -5.27 4.98 -34.61
N ALA A 160 -4.52 6.05 -34.43
CA ALA A 160 -3.60 6.59 -35.43
C ALA A 160 -2.11 6.30 -35.13
N LYS A 161 -1.80 5.51 -34.12
CA LYS A 161 -0.45 5.29 -33.59
C LYS A 161 0.60 4.94 -34.64
N ASP A 162 0.23 4.13 -35.63
CA ASP A 162 1.13 3.61 -36.67
C ASP A 162 1.25 4.54 -37.90
N LYS A 163 0.50 5.65 -37.93
CA LYS A 163 0.62 6.61 -39.01
C LYS A 163 1.96 7.35 -38.92
N LEU A 164 2.66 7.41 -40.06
CA LEU A 164 3.99 8.04 -40.13
C LEU A 164 3.88 9.54 -40.34
N GLY A 165 4.80 10.26 -39.72
CA GLY A 165 4.93 11.72 -39.85
C GLY A 165 5.64 12.17 -41.15
N PRO A 166 5.70 13.47 -41.41
CA PRO A 166 5.00 14.51 -40.62
C PRO A 166 3.49 14.40 -40.76
N ILE A 167 2.78 14.45 -39.66
CA ILE A 167 1.33 14.23 -39.61
C ILE A 167 0.70 15.06 -38.49
N GLU A 168 -0.53 15.49 -38.75
CA GLU A 168 -1.42 16.08 -37.76
C GLU A 168 -2.80 15.42 -37.87
N ILE A 169 -3.38 15.07 -36.74
CA ILE A 169 -4.71 14.47 -36.66
C ILE A 169 -5.60 15.28 -35.73
N LEU A 170 -6.81 15.58 -36.16
CA LEU A 170 -7.82 16.17 -35.28
C LEU A 170 -8.34 15.11 -34.31
N CYS A 171 -8.16 15.37 -33.01
CA CYS A 171 -8.54 14.45 -31.94
C CYS A 171 -9.90 14.82 -31.35
N TYR A 172 -10.18 16.13 -31.20
CA TYR A 172 -11.41 16.64 -30.63
C TYR A 172 -11.78 17.95 -31.27
N SER A 173 -13.07 18.14 -31.56
CA SER A 173 -13.67 19.43 -31.93
C SER A 173 -14.99 19.56 -31.18
N GLY A 174 -15.17 20.65 -30.46
CA GLY A 174 -16.39 20.89 -29.67
C GLY A 174 -16.24 22.01 -28.68
N ARG A 175 -17.23 22.15 -27.80
CA ARG A 175 -17.30 23.25 -26.84
C ARG A 175 -16.66 22.90 -25.51
N PHE A 176 -15.76 23.75 -25.02
CA PHE A 176 -15.13 23.63 -23.73
C PHE A 176 -14.99 24.98 -23.04
N LEU A 177 -15.39 25.08 -21.76
CA LEU A 177 -15.39 26.35 -21.00
C LEU A 177 -16.10 27.51 -21.71
N GLY A 178 -17.18 27.21 -22.45
CA GLY A 178 -18.00 28.23 -23.14
C GLY A 178 -17.46 28.70 -24.50
N ARG A 179 -16.32 28.16 -24.97
CA ARG A 179 -15.73 28.44 -26.29
C ARG A 179 -15.66 27.20 -27.15
N ASP A 180 -15.67 27.38 -28.47
CA ASP A 180 -15.41 26.30 -29.40
C ASP A 180 -13.90 26.08 -29.47
N ILE A 181 -13.45 24.83 -29.42
CA ILE A 181 -12.05 24.44 -29.45
C ILE A 181 -11.82 23.27 -30.41
N GLU A 182 -10.62 23.22 -30.96
CA GLU A 182 -10.08 22.04 -31.64
C GLU A 182 -8.80 21.57 -30.96
N ILE A 183 -8.67 20.26 -30.84
CA ILE A 183 -7.47 19.63 -30.27
C ILE A 183 -6.91 18.67 -31.28
N SER A 184 -5.65 18.89 -31.67
CA SER A 184 -4.91 18.05 -32.61
C SER A 184 -3.69 17.44 -31.96
N ALA A 185 -3.36 16.21 -32.34
CA ALA A 185 -2.07 15.58 -32.06
C ALA A 185 -1.24 15.55 -33.33
N TYR A 186 0.09 15.74 -33.20
CA TYR A 186 0.95 15.83 -34.37
C TYR A 186 2.34 15.24 -34.10
N ASN A 187 3.00 14.80 -35.18
CA ASN A 187 4.41 14.48 -35.20
C ASN A 187 5.10 15.25 -36.34
N TRP A 188 6.24 15.85 -36.03
CA TRP A 188 7.04 16.66 -36.95
C TRP A 188 8.14 15.87 -37.66
N ASP A 189 8.45 14.64 -37.18
CA ASP A 189 9.52 13.82 -37.74
C ASP A 189 9.03 13.01 -38.95
N SER A 190 9.82 12.98 -39.99
CA SER A 190 9.59 12.14 -41.16
C SER A 190 9.82 10.67 -40.80
N GLU A 191 8.98 9.79 -41.35
CA GLU A 191 9.12 8.33 -41.24
C GLU A 191 9.02 7.75 -39.81
N LYS A 192 8.64 8.57 -38.83
CA LYS A 192 8.37 8.08 -37.47
C LYS A 192 6.88 8.01 -37.19
N PRO A 193 6.46 7.04 -36.35
CA PRO A 193 5.05 6.91 -35.98
C PRO A 193 4.57 8.17 -35.22
N LEU A 194 3.24 8.42 -35.23
CA LEU A 194 2.63 9.57 -34.54
C LEU A 194 3.09 9.68 -33.09
N VAL A 195 3.19 8.59 -32.37
CA VAL A 195 3.71 8.50 -31.01
C VAL A 195 4.72 7.37 -30.94
N SER A 196 5.90 7.63 -30.38
CA SER A 196 6.91 6.59 -30.17
C SER A 196 6.44 5.51 -29.18
N TYR A 197 7.05 4.36 -29.24
CA TYR A 197 6.64 3.15 -28.53
C TYR A 197 6.46 3.36 -27.01
N ALA A 198 7.29 4.20 -26.39
CA ALA A 198 7.19 4.43 -24.94
C ALA A 198 5.90 5.14 -24.52
N GLY A 199 5.20 5.83 -25.45
CA GLY A 199 3.89 6.40 -25.17
C GLY A 199 2.84 5.36 -24.76
N PHE A 200 3.05 4.09 -25.12
CA PHE A 200 2.16 2.97 -24.77
C PHE A 200 2.67 2.12 -23.60
N ASN A 201 3.74 2.54 -22.93
CA ASN A 201 4.20 1.88 -21.71
C ASN A 201 3.16 2.00 -20.61
N GLU A 202 3.06 0.94 -19.82
CA GLU A 202 2.23 0.86 -18.61
C GLU A 202 3.12 0.99 -17.38
N ILE A 203 2.56 1.56 -16.31
CA ILE A 203 3.25 1.68 -15.02
C ILE A 203 3.09 0.39 -14.22
N TRP A 204 4.22 -0.16 -13.82
CA TRP A 204 4.34 -1.36 -12.99
C TRP A 204 5.05 -1.04 -11.68
N VAL A 205 4.68 -1.76 -10.62
CA VAL A 205 5.37 -1.71 -9.33
C VAL A 205 5.88 -3.10 -8.99
N TYR A 206 7.16 -3.20 -8.67
CA TYR A 206 7.78 -4.44 -8.26
C TYR A 206 8.92 -4.20 -7.28
N ASN A 207 8.92 -4.92 -6.16
CA ASN A 207 9.93 -4.82 -5.11
C ASN A 207 10.20 -3.38 -4.67
N GLY A 208 9.14 -2.55 -4.57
CA GLY A 208 9.19 -1.15 -4.19
C GLY A 208 9.79 -0.21 -5.24
N GLU A 209 10.07 -0.67 -6.46
CA GLU A 209 10.48 0.14 -7.61
C GLU A 209 9.31 0.37 -8.56
N ILE A 210 9.36 1.47 -9.31
CA ILE A 210 8.33 1.84 -10.30
C ILE A 210 8.96 1.76 -11.69
N PHE A 211 8.28 1.07 -12.60
CA PHE A 211 8.72 0.83 -13.97
C PHE A 211 7.70 1.29 -14.99
N GLY A 212 8.17 1.91 -16.08
CA GLY A 212 7.40 2.15 -17.29
C GLY A 212 7.77 1.10 -18.34
N LEU A 213 6.94 0.09 -18.55
CA LEU A 213 7.23 -1.05 -19.42
C LEU A 213 6.20 -1.19 -20.54
N PRO A 214 6.58 -1.64 -21.75
CA PRO A 214 5.63 -1.95 -22.82
C PRO A 214 4.65 -3.03 -22.37
N LYS A 215 3.41 -2.89 -22.85
CA LYS A 215 2.35 -3.88 -22.57
C LYS A 215 2.62 -5.21 -23.27
N GLU A 216 3.15 -5.16 -24.47
CA GLU A 216 3.45 -6.31 -25.31
C GLU A 216 4.97 -6.51 -25.39
N GLY A 217 5.39 -7.76 -25.31
CA GLY A 217 6.79 -8.13 -25.31
C GLY A 217 7.41 -8.09 -23.92
N VAL A 218 8.44 -8.89 -23.72
CA VAL A 218 9.20 -8.95 -22.46
C VAL A 218 10.58 -8.36 -22.72
N LEU A 219 10.88 -7.27 -22.04
CA LEU A 219 12.22 -6.68 -22.07
C LEU A 219 13.18 -7.55 -21.26
N LYS A 220 14.38 -7.77 -21.77
CA LYS A 220 15.42 -8.49 -21.04
C LYS A 220 15.82 -7.74 -19.76
N GLY A 221 15.91 -8.49 -18.67
CA GLY A 221 16.33 -7.96 -17.36
C GLY A 221 15.19 -7.44 -16.49
N VAL A 222 13.93 -7.52 -16.95
CA VAL A 222 12.73 -7.15 -16.17
C VAL A 222 11.63 -8.22 -16.24
N GLU A 223 12.01 -9.45 -16.55
CA GLU A 223 11.08 -10.59 -16.67
C GLU A 223 10.29 -10.82 -15.37
N GLU A 224 10.96 -10.63 -14.22
CA GLU A 224 10.34 -10.78 -12.90
C GLU A 224 9.29 -9.69 -12.63
N VAL A 225 9.44 -8.48 -13.20
CA VAL A 225 8.44 -7.43 -13.08
C VAL A 225 7.13 -7.84 -13.77
N TYR A 226 7.22 -8.42 -14.98
CA TYR A 226 6.03 -8.91 -15.68
C TYR A 226 5.36 -10.10 -15.00
N LYS A 227 6.15 -10.95 -14.33
CA LYS A 227 5.65 -12.17 -13.68
C LYS A 227 5.03 -11.90 -12.31
N ASN A 228 5.69 -11.07 -11.50
CA ASN A 228 5.39 -10.91 -10.08
C ASN A 228 5.01 -9.47 -9.69
N GLY A 229 5.22 -8.50 -10.59
CA GLY A 229 4.89 -7.09 -10.35
C GLY A 229 3.40 -6.79 -10.46
N ILE A 230 3.02 -5.64 -9.97
CA ILE A 230 1.66 -5.12 -10.04
C ILE A 230 1.54 -4.13 -11.19
N ASN A 231 0.75 -4.47 -12.20
CA ASN A 231 0.36 -3.52 -13.23
C ASN A 231 -0.71 -2.57 -12.68
N THR A 232 -0.44 -1.27 -12.69
CA THR A 232 -1.37 -0.25 -12.18
C THR A 232 -2.48 0.10 -13.17
N GLY A 233 -2.35 -0.30 -14.44
CA GLY A 233 -3.22 0.12 -15.53
C GLY A 233 -3.00 1.56 -16.01
N LEU A 234 -2.06 2.30 -15.41
CA LEU A 234 -1.69 3.64 -15.85
C LEU A 234 -0.82 3.57 -17.10
N VAL A 235 -1.26 4.17 -18.20
CA VAL A 235 -0.57 4.21 -19.51
C VAL A 235 0.02 5.59 -19.75
N PHE A 236 1.26 5.71 -20.20
CA PHE A 236 1.95 6.98 -20.41
C PHE A 236 1.13 7.96 -21.25
N LEU A 237 0.65 7.54 -22.41
CA LEU A 237 -0.15 8.40 -23.28
C LEU A 237 -1.44 8.87 -22.61
N LYS A 238 -2.09 8.00 -21.81
CA LYS A 238 -3.31 8.40 -21.08
C LYS A 238 -2.99 9.43 -19.99
N LEU A 239 -1.91 9.22 -19.24
CA LEU A 239 -1.42 10.17 -18.24
C LEU A 239 -1.09 11.52 -18.87
N ILE A 240 -0.39 11.51 -20.02
CA ILE A 240 -0.03 12.71 -20.79
C ILE A 240 -1.28 13.46 -21.27
N THR A 241 -2.27 12.76 -21.82
CA THR A 241 -3.51 13.40 -22.29
C THR A 241 -4.35 13.95 -21.13
N ASP A 242 -4.35 13.31 -19.96
CA ASP A 242 -4.98 13.83 -18.75
C ASP A 242 -4.31 15.14 -18.29
N GLY A 243 -2.97 15.15 -18.22
CA GLY A 243 -2.21 16.32 -17.83
C GLY A 243 -2.33 17.47 -18.85
N PHE A 244 -2.35 17.15 -20.15
CA PHE A 244 -2.55 18.15 -21.18
C PHE A 244 -3.90 18.85 -21.02
N VAL A 245 -4.99 18.10 -20.82
CA VAL A 245 -6.34 18.68 -20.68
C VAL A 245 -6.47 19.43 -19.35
N ALA A 246 -5.88 18.93 -18.26
CA ALA A 246 -5.86 19.66 -16.98
C ALA A 246 -5.14 21.02 -17.13
N ARG A 247 -3.97 21.02 -17.76
CA ARG A 247 -3.21 22.23 -18.06
C ARG A 247 -3.99 23.18 -19.01
N MET A 248 -4.59 22.65 -20.05
CA MET A 248 -5.41 23.41 -20.98
C MET A 248 -6.57 24.10 -20.24
N GLU A 249 -7.28 23.37 -19.37
CA GLU A 249 -8.36 23.97 -18.59
C GLU A 249 -7.87 25.12 -17.72
N LYS A 250 -6.75 24.92 -17.02
CA LYS A 250 -6.14 25.96 -16.19
C LYS A 250 -5.75 27.17 -16.98
N GLU A 251 -4.98 27.00 -18.05
CA GLU A 251 -4.49 28.12 -18.87
C GLU A 251 -5.64 28.87 -19.60
N PHE A 252 -6.69 28.14 -20.03
CA PHE A 252 -7.86 28.74 -20.65
C PHE A 252 -8.71 29.52 -19.65
N ARG A 253 -8.81 29.10 -18.39
CA ARG A 253 -9.43 29.89 -17.32
C ARG A 253 -8.65 31.16 -17.00
N GLU A 254 -7.33 31.14 -17.17
CA GLU A 254 -6.45 32.30 -17.03
C GLU A 254 -6.45 33.23 -18.25
N GLY A 255 -7.26 32.93 -19.28
CA GLY A 255 -7.47 33.77 -20.44
C GLY A 255 -6.60 33.46 -21.66
N LYS A 256 -5.80 32.39 -21.63
CA LYS A 256 -5.09 31.97 -22.84
C LYS A 256 -6.07 31.43 -23.90
N ALA A 257 -5.73 31.62 -25.15
CA ALA A 257 -6.54 31.18 -26.29
C ALA A 257 -6.05 29.84 -26.85
N GLU A 258 -4.77 29.56 -26.73
CA GLU A 258 -4.09 28.40 -27.34
C GLU A 258 -3.13 27.76 -26.38
N LEU A 259 -2.89 26.45 -26.56
CA LEU A 259 -1.89 25.65 -25.86
C LEU A 259 -1.24 24.72 -26.87
N ASP A 260 0.10 24.70 -26.93
CA ASP A 260 0.88 23.72 -27.69
C ASP A 260 1.95 23.12 -26.80
N VAL A 261 1.95 21.79 -26.65
CA VAL A 261 2.88 21.05 -25.80
C VAL A 261 3.56 19.95 -26.61
N LYS A 262 4.90 19.98 -26.62
CA LYS A 262 5.75 18.98 -27.27
C LYS A 262 6.36 18.03 -26.27
N PHE A 263 6.15 16.75 -26.48
CA PHE A 263 6.72 15.66 -25.69
C PHE A 263 7.86 15.03 -26.48
N LYS A 264 9.08 15.09 -25.97
CA LYS A 264 10.28 14.54 -26.65
C LYS A 264 10.71 13.23 -26.02
N ILE A 265 11.22 13.28 -24.80
CA ILE A 265 11.68 12.14 -24.03
C ILE A 265 11.12 12.31 -22.62
N ALA A 266 10.50 11.28 -22.09
CA ALA A 266 10.22 11.21 -20.65
C ALA A 266 11.53 10.88 -19.93
N GLU A 267 11.97 11.73 -19.04
CA GLU A 267 13.14 11.51 -18.16
C GLU A 267 12.69 11.37 -16.71
N HIS A 268 11.63 12.07 -16.32
CA HIS A 268 11.05 12.09 -14.98
C HIS A 268 9.58 11.68 -14.99
N PRO A 269 9.03 11.20 -13.88
CA PRO A 269 7.59 10.90 -13.76
C PRO A 269 6.69 12.06 -14.13
N SER A 270 7.09 13.28 -13.81
CA SER A 270 6.35 14.51 -14.17
C SER A 270 6.19 14.73 -15.67
N ASP A 271 7.13 14.25 -16.49
CA ASP A 271 7.08 14.42 -17.95
C ASP A 271 5.92 13.65 -18.59
N ILE A 272 5.44 12.65 -17.90
CA ILE A 272 4.27 11.84 -18.27
C ILE A 272 3.07 12.09 -17.34
N ASN A 273 3.08 13.16 -16.54
CA ASN A 273 2.04 13.47 -15.58
C ASN A 273 1.81 12.37 -14.52
N LEU A 274 2.82 11.56 -14.20
CA LEU A 274 2.74 10.59 -13.12
C LEU A 274 3.01 11.28 -11.78
N PHE A 275 2.02 11.27 -10.90
CA PHE A 275 2.13 11.74 -9.53
C PHE A 275 2.54 10.60 -8.60
N ILE A 276 3.63 10.79 -7.87
CA ILE A 276 4.10 9.90 -6.83
C ILE A 276 4.04 10.67 -5.51
N PRO A 277 3.24 10.25 -4.52
CA PRO A 277 3.18 10.91 -3.21
C PRO A 277 4.56 11.02 -2.56
N LYS A 278 4.75 12.09 -1.78
CA LYS A 278 6.04 12.38 -1.17
C LYS A 278 6.52 11.24 -0.25
N ASP A 279 5.64 10.66 0.54
CA ASP A 279 5.95 9.53 1.44
C ASP A 279 6.46 8.30 0.67
N ILE A 280 5.87 8.01 -0.50
CA ILE A 280 6.33 6.94 -1.41
C ILE A 280 7.69 7.30 -2.01
N MET A 281 7.88 8.53 -2.48
CA MET A 281 9.15 8.96 -3.06
C MET A 281 10.28 8.93 -2.01
N ASP A 282 10.00 9.37 -0.79
CA ASP A 282 10.93 9.30 0.34
C ASP A 282 11.30 7.84 0.67
N TYR A 283 10.32 6.93 0.66
CA TYR A 283 10.55 5.49 0.82
C TYR A 283 11.45 4.93 -0.29
N ILE A 284 11.12 5.18 -1.55
CA ILE A 284 11.89 4.73 -2.71
C ILE A 284 13.36 5.19 -2.59
N THR A 285 13.57 6.48 -2.37
CA THR A 285 14.89 7.10 -2.28
C THR A 285 15.69 6.57 -1.09
N SER A 286 15.06 6.48 0.09
CA SER A 286 15.75 6.05 1.31
C SER A 286 16.11 4.57 1.34
N ASN A 287 15.52 3.76 0.46
CA ASN A 287 15.82 2.33 0.31
C ASN A 287 16.64 2.02 -0.95
N ASN A 288 17.25 3.03 -1.58
CA ASN A 288 18.03 2.90 -2.82
C ASN A 288 17.26 2.21 -3.96
N LYS A 289 15.96 2.41 -4.00
CA LYS A 289 15.08 1.91 -5.07
C LYS A 289 14.93 2.97 -6.15
N ARG A 290 14.36 2.59 -7.31
CA ARG A 290 14.36 3.43 -8.50
C ARG A 290 12.96 3.67 -9.05
N VAL A 291 12.84 4.79 -9.77
CA VAL A 291 11.71 5.08 -10.65
C VAL A 291 12.25 5.14 -12.08
N ILE A 292 11.83 4.21 -12.92
CA ILE A 292 12.34 4.00 -14.28
C ILE A 292 11.19 4.23 -15.27
N THR A 293 10.95 5.49 -15.60
CA THR A 293 9.90 5.92 -16.55
C THR A 293 10.44 6.51 -17.84
N LYS A 294 11.76 6.34 -18.07
CA LYS A 294 12.43 6.95 -19.22
C LYS A 294 12.04 6.29 -20.53
N GLY A 295 11.71 7.10 -21.53
CA GLY A 295 11.44 6.62 -22.88
C GLY A 295 11.14 7.72 -23.89
N PRO A 296 11.32 7.43 -25.20
CA PRO A 296 11.03 8.39 -26.27
C PRO A 296 9.52 8.53 -26.49
N LEU A 297 9.04 9.76 -26.66
CA LEU A 297 7.64 10.11 -26.91
C LEU A 297 7.45 10.72 -28.32
N PHE A 298 8.19 11.77 -28.64
CA PHE A 298 8.29 12.48 -29.96
C PHE A 298 6.96 12.80 -30.63
N PHE A 299 6.05 13.45 -29.93
CA PHE A 299 4.81 13.98 -30.49
C PHE A 299 4.41 15.28 -29.80
N GLY A 300 3.43 15.98 -30.35
CA GLY A 300 2.84 17.16 -29.73
C GLY A 300 1.32 17.07 -29.66
N ILE A 301 0.73 17.81 -28.73
CA ILE A 301 -0.70 18.06 -28.65
C ILE A 301 -0.91 19.57 -28.58
N LYS A 302 -1.79 20.08 -29.44
CA LYS A 302 -2.16 21.48 -29.43
C LYS A 302 -3.68 21.66 -29.35
N ALA A 303 -4.12 22.75 -28.74
CA ALA A 303 -5.51 23.16 -28.60
C ALA A 303 -5.65 24.64 -28.87
N GLY A 304 -6.72 25.03 -29.54
CA GLY A 304 -7.05 26.42 -29.85
C GLY A 304 -8.46 26.59 -30.41
#